data_7f2227776e5c5945de705c384c60b46a
#
_entry.id   7f2227776e5c5945de705c384c60b46a
#
_cell.length_a   1.000
_cell.length_b   1.000
_cell.length_c   1.000
_cell.angle_alpha   90.00
_cell.angle_beta   90.00
_cell.angle_gamma   90.00
#
_symmetry.space_group_name_H-M   'P 1'
#
loop_
_entity.id
_entity.type
_entity.pdbx_description
1 polymer ?
#
loop_
_entity_poly.entity_id
_entity_poly.type
_entity_poly.pdbx_seq_one_letter_code
_entity_poly.pdbx_strand_id
1 'polypeptide(L)'
;MFIVTWSFWLFAILVDEPLTCTLGMFLGLISPASIAIITVFTSKSQALKKDFKRKICNFWKLKPLYILGGYLIMAAAIVTSILLSLLFGESAEQFSFIKGFTFNGPGIFGAMATITLAAILEEVGWRGYGEDSIAQYHSWFKESIIFGFVWSLWHLPLFWIPGTYHWEIRNMSNWYMINFFVSVIPMGFVTTWVYVKNGRSMLASILFHLFVNFIQEKVAMTQNTKCIETLMVTAAAIIIVLTNRDMFFEKRHIGHILE
;
A
#
# COMPACT_ATOMS: atom_id res chain seq x y z
N MET A 1 15.18 -3.23 -6.22
CA MET A 1 14.41 -2.89 -5.02
C MET A 1 14.39 -4.03 -4.01
N PHE A 2 13.83 -5.21 -4.31
CA PHE A 2 13.78 -6.36 -3.38
C PHE A 2 15.10 -6.69 -2.70
N ILE A 3 16.19 -6.85 -3.49
CA ILE A 3 17.51 -7.17 -2.94
C ILE A 3 17.91 -6.18 -1.84
N VAL A 4 17.77 -4.89 -2.08
CA VAL A 4 18.19 -3.86 -1.11
C VAL A 4 17.28 -3.86 0.12
N THR A 5 15.94 -3.81 -0.07
CA THR A 5 14.98 -3.84 1.04
C THR A 5 15.15 -5.08 1.90
N TRP A 6 15.18 -6.25 1.25
CA TRP A 6 15.26 -7.53 1.95
C TRP A 6 16.61 -7.71 2.65
N SER A 7 17.71 -7.22 2.09
CA SER A 7 19.00 -7.26 2.79
C SER A 7 18.95 -6.51 4.12
N PHE A 8 18.34 -5.33 4.16
CA PHE A 8 18.19 -4.58 5.41
C PHE A 8 17.20 -5.23 6.38
N TRP A 9 16.08 -5.77 5.89
CA TRP A 9 15.10 -6.42 6.76
C TRP A 9 15.57 -7.80 7.24
N LEU A 10 16.27 -8.58 6.43
CA LEU A 10 16.92 -9.81 6.88
C LEU A 10 18.02 -9.52 7.89
N PHE A 11 18.79 -8.44 7.70
CA PHE A 11 19.73 -7.96 8.72
C PHE A 11 19.02 -7.62 10.03
N ALA A 12 17.88 -6.89 9.97
CA ALA A 12 17.10 -6.56 11.15
C ALA A 12 16.55 -7.81 11.89
N ILE A 13 16.27 -8.91 11.18
CA ILE A 13 15.85 -10.19 11.78
C ILE A 13 17.00 -10.84 12.59
N LEU A 14 18.24 -10.66 12.14
CA LEU A 14 19.41 -11.32 12.72
C LEU A 14 20.06 -10.55 13.86
N VAL A 15 19.61 -9.31 14.12
CA VAL A 15 20.20 -8.42 15.14
C VAL A 15 19.27 -8.29 16.33
N ASP A 16 19.78 -8.62 17.52
CA ASP A 16 19.03 -8.53 18.78
C ASP A 16 19.03 -7.12 19.38
N GLU A 17 19.97 -6.25 18.97
CA GLU A 17 20.08 -4.90 19.50
C GLU A 17 18.97 -3.98 18.93
N PRO A 18 18.09 -3.41 19.79
CA PRO A 18 16.86 -2.74 19.34
C PRO A 18 17.08 -1.54 18.40
N LEU A 19 18.13 -0.73 18.65
CA LEU A 19 18.41 0.43 17.80
C LEU A 19 18.87 0.01 16.41
N THR A 20 19.74 -0.98 16.33
CA THR A 20 20.28 -1.51 15.06
C THR A 20 19.19 -2.20 14.26
N CYS A 21 18.30 -2.97 14.92
CA CYS A 21 17.11 -3.53 14.30
C CYS A 21 16.22 -2.43 13.71
N THR A 22 15.93 -1.38 14.48
CA THR A 22 15.16 -0.21 14.05
C THR A 22 15.78 0.49 12.83
N LEU A 23 17.10 0.67 12.83
CA LEU A 23 17.82 1.25 11.69
C LEU A 23 17.72 0.37 10.45
N GLY A 24 17.86 -0.95 10.59
CA GLY A 24 17.67 -1.91 9.51
C GLY A 24 16.26 -1.84 8.92
N MET A 25 15.24 -1.79 9.77
CA MET A 25 13.84 -1.63 9.34
C MET A 25 13.64 -0.32 8.56
N PHE A 26 14.16 0.79 9.07
CA PHE A 26 14.05 2.10 8.42
C PHE A 26 14.78 2.16 7.09
N LEU A 27 16.00 1.62 6.98
CA LEU A 27 16.75 1.55 5.73
C LEU A 27 16.02 0.67 4.69
N GLY A 28 15.40 -0.42 5.11
CA GLY A 28 14.53 -1.21 4.25
C GLY A 28 13.32 -0.42 3.76
N LEU A 29 12.65 0.31 4.63
CA LEU A 29 11.48 1.13 4.31
C LEU A 29 11.79 2.29 3.35
N ILE A 30 12.94 2.96 3.51
CA ILE A 30 13.33 4.08 2.63
C ILE A 30 13.81 3.61 1.25
N SER A 31 14.17 2.35 1.10
CA SER A 31 14.81 1.83 -0.10
C SER A 31 13.97 1.98 -1.37
N PRO A 32 12.63 1.78 -1.40
CA PRO A 32 11.82 2.00 -2.60
C PRO A 32 11.91 3.43 -3.12
N ALA A 33 11.75 4.41 -2.24
CA ALA A 33 11.85 5.83 -2.60
C ALA A 33 13.26 6.18 -3.10
N SER A 34 14.30 5.75 -2.38
CA SER A 34 15.69 6.02 -2.73
C SER A 34 16.04 5.46 -4.10
N ILE A 35 15.68 4.21 -4.37
CA ILE A 35 15.96 3.56 -5.66
C ILE A 35 15.20 4.25 -6.78
N ALA A 36 13.91 4.60 -6.59
CA ALA A 36 13.15 5.33 -7.59
C ALA A 36 13.77 6.69 -7.89
N ILE A 37 14.14 7.47 -6.88
CA ILE A 37 14.78 8.78 -7.02
C ILE A 37 16.13 8.63 -7.74
N ILE A 38 16.98 7.72 -7.30
CA ILE A 38 18.29 7.49 -7.94
C ILE A 38 18.08 7.09 -9.40
N THR A 39 17.21 6.11 -9.69
CA THR A 39 16.96 5.65 -11.06
C THR A 39 16.48 6.78 -11.96
N VAL A 40 15.51 7.57 -11.51
CA VAL A 40 14.96 8.69 -12.28
C VAL A 40 16.01 9.76 -12.54
N PHE A 41 16.74 10.20 -11.50
CA PHE A 41 17.63 11.36 -11.62
C PHE A 41 19.00 11.03 -12.24
N THR A 42 19.44 9.77 -12.20
CA THR A 42 20.61 9.30 -12.95
C THR A 42 20.29 8.91 -14.39
N SER A 43 19.00 8.70 -14.72
CA SER A 43 18.57 8.46 -16.10
C SER A 43 18.93 9.63 -17.03
N LYS A 44 19.25 9.32 -18.29
CA LYS A 44 19.42 10.33 -19.36
C LYS A 44 18.10 10.90 -19.85
N SER A 45 16.95 10.25 -19.56
CA SER A 45 15.62 10.66 -20.02
C SER A 45 15.12 11.91 -19.28
N GLN A 46 15.05 13.04 -19.99
CA GLN A 46 14.44 14.27 -19.48
C GLN A 46 12.92 14.12 -19.33
N ALA A 47 12.27 13.31 -20.18
CA ALA A 47 10.84 13.01 -20.08
C ALA A 47 10.52 12.33 -18.77
N LEU A 48 11.28 11.30 -18.36
CA LEU A 48 11.12 10.60 -17.11
C LEU A 48 11.28 11.54 -15.89
N LYS A 49 12.30 12.40 -15.89
CA LYS A 49 12.54 13.39 -14.83
C LYS A 49 11.38 14.40 -14.73
N LYS A 50 10.89 14.87 -15.87
CA LYS A 50 9.76 15.81 -15.94
C LYS A 50 8.48 15.15 -15.43
N ASP A 51 8.21 13.91 -15.83
CA ASP A 51 7.03 13.15 -15.39
C ASP A 51 7.07 12.87 -13.87
N PHE A 52 8.21 12.45 -13.34
CA PHE A 52 8.39 12.25 -11.89
C PHE A 52 8.09 13.53 -11.10
N LYS A 53 8.67 14.68 -11.52
CA LYS A 53 8.39 15.99 -10.90
C LYS A 53 6.92 16.36 -11.01
N ARG A 54 6.29 16.14 -12.18
CA ARG A 54 4.87 16.38 -12.40
C ARG A 54 4.00 15.59 -11.42
N LYS A 55 4.30 14.32 -11.19
CA LYS A 55 3.54 13.45 -10.29
C LYS A 55 3.59 13.91 -8.83
N ILE A 56 4.69 14.54 -8.40
CA ILE A 56 4.82 15.12 -7.06
C ILE A 56 4.14 16.49 -6.96
N CYS A 57 4.43 17.37 -7.93
CA CYS A 57 4.15 18.81 -7.79
C CYS A 57 2.76 19.22 -8.29
N ASN A 58 2.01 18.33 -8.93
CA ASN A 58 0.76 18.73 -9.61
C ASN A 58 -0.47 18.70 -8.69
N PHE A 59 -0.37 19.37 -7.54
CA PHE A 59 -1.44 19.44 -6.54
C PHE A 59 -2.75 20.05 -7.09
N TRP A 60 -2.63 20.98 -8.04
CA TRP A 60 -3.76 21.73 -8.61
C TRP A 60 -4.66 20.88 -9.52
N LYS A 61 -4.18 19.72 -9.96
CA LYS A 61 -4.93 18.79 -10.82
C LYS A 61 -5.53 17.60 -10.07
N LEU A 62 -5.46 17.61 -8.75
CA LEU A 62 -6.14 16.60 -7.95
C LEU A 62 -7.64 16.64 -8.21
N LYS A 63 -8.22 15.47 -8.25
CA LYS A 63 -9.68 15.28 -8.33
C LYS A 63 -10.15 14.67 -7.01
N PRO A 64 -10.49 15.51 -6.01
CA PRO A 64 -10.79 15.05 -4.65
C PRO A 64 -11.90 14.02 -4.60
N LEU A 65 -12.83 14.07 -5.55
CA LEU A 65 -13.93 13.10 -5.64
C LEU A 65 -13.45 11.63 -5.75
N TYR A 66 -12.35 11.38 -6.48
CA TYR A 66 -11.82 10.01 -6.59
C TYR A 66 -11.04 9.58 -5.35
N ILE A 67 -10.39 10.52 -4.64
CA ILE A 67 -9.75 10.25 -3.35
C ILE A 67 -10.82 9.93 -2.31
N LEU A 68 -11.85 10.78 -2.22
CA LEU A 68 -13.01 10.56 -1.34
C LEU A 68 -13.74 9.25 -1.70
N GLY A 69 -13.88 8.94 -3.00
CA GLY A 69 -14.44 7.67 -3.47
C GLY A 69 -13.64 6.47 -2.93
N GLY A 70 -12.31 6.54 -2.97
CA GLY A 70 -11.46 5.52 -2.36
C GLY A 70 -11.67 5.39 -0.84
N TYR A 71 -11.76 6.51 -0.13
CA TYR A 71 -12.06 6.51 1.31
C TYR A 71 -13.43 5.88 1.63
N LEU A 72 -14.45 6.23 0.86
CA LEU A 72 -15.80 5.69 1.05
C LEU A 72 -15.87 4.20 0.74
N ILE A 73 -15.15 3.72 -0.27
CA ILE A 73 -15.04 2.30 -0.59
C ILE A 73 -14.42 1.54 0.59
N MET A 74 -13.32 2.04 1.16
CA MET A 74 -12.68 1.40 2.30
C MET A 74 -13.56 1.45 3.55
N ALA A 75 -14.18 2.59 3.85
CA ALA A 75 -15.10 2.72 4.97
C ALA A 75 -16.31 1.77 4.81
N ALA A 76 -16.90 1.67 3.63
CA ALA A 76 -17.99 0.75 3.34
C ALA A 76 -17.54 -0.72 3.47
N ALA A 77 -16.35 -1.08 2.98
CA ALA A 77 -15.80 -2.42 3.14
C ALA A 77 -15.64 -2.78 4.63
N ILE A 78 -15.06 -1.90 5.44
CA ILE A 78 -14.89 -2.08 6.89
C ILE A 78 -16.24 -2.26 7.59
N VAL A 79 -17.18 -1.33 7.38
CA VAL A 79 -18.50 -1.38 8.01
C VAL A 79 -19.24 -2.67 7.64
N THR A 80 -19.26 -3.01 6.35
CA THR A 80 -19.92 -4.24 5.87
C THR A 80 -19.24 -5.48 6.44
N SER A 81 -17.91 -5.49 6.56
CA SER A 81 -17.17 -6.61 7.12
C SER A 81 -17.47 -6.82 8.59
N ILE A 82 -17.55 -5.74 9.38
CA ILE A 82 -17.96 -5.82 10.78
C ILE A 82 -19.40 -6.35 10.87
N LEU A 83 -20.36 -5.80 10.10
CA LEU A 83 -21.73 -6.27 10.10
C LEU A 83 -21.86 -7.76 9.75
N LEU A 84 -21.12 -8.21 8.74
CA LEU A 84 -21.11 -9.63 8.36
C LEU A 84 -20.45 -10.49 9.45
N SER A 85 -19.40 -10.01 10.10
CA SER A 85 -18.71 -10.76 11.15
C SER A 85 -19.59 -11.03 12.36
N LEU A 86 -20.59 -10.18 12.65
CA LEU A 86 -21.56 -10.41 13.71
C LEU A 86 -22.37 -11.69 13.49
N LEU A 87 -22.60 -12.09 12.24
CA LEU A 87 -23.29 -13.34 11.90
C LEU A 87 -22.48 -14.58 12.27
N PHE A 88 -21.17 -14.41 12.46
CA PHE A 88 -20.23 -15.46 12.88
C PHE A 88 -19.83 -15.36 14.36
N GLY A 89 -20.54 -14.54 15.13
CA GLY A 89 -20.35 -14.44 16.59
C GLY A 89 -19.29 -13.43 17.03
N GLU A 90 -18.78 -12.60 16.13
CA GLU A 90 -17.87 -11.50 16.51
C GLU A 90 -18.64 -10.38 17.24
N SER A 91 -17.93 -9.55 18.01
CA SER A 91 -18.52 -8.49 18.83
C SER A 91 -18.80 -7.21 18.02
N ALA A 92 -19.91 -6.52 18.34
CA ALA A 92 -20.21 -5.18 17.84
C ALA A 92 -19.26 -4.09 18.41
N GLU A 93 -18.45 -4.41 19.42
CA GLU A 93 -17.42 -3.50 19.92
C GLU A 93 -16.37 -3.13 18.86
N GLN A 94 -16.28 -3.90 17.78
CA GLN A 94 -15.45 -3.59 16.61
C GLN A 94 -15.81 -2.24 15.95
N PHE A 95 -17.02 -1.71 16.16
CA PHE A 95 -17.39 -0.36 15.72
C PHE A 95 -16.74 0.76 16.57
N SER A 96 -15.82 0.42 17.44
CA SER A 96 -15.07 1.38 18.25
C SER A 96 -13.68 1.68 17.64
N PHE A 97 -13.10 2.79 18.12
CA PHE A 97 -11.72 3.13 17.79
C PHE A 97 -10.78 2.74 18.93
N ILE A 98 -9.66 2.12 18.57
CA ILE A 98 -8.58 1.81 19.49
C ILE A 98 -7.93 3.12 19.98
N LYS A 99 -7.77 3.31 21.29
CA LYS A 99 -7.18 4.52 21.88
C LYS A 99 -5.70 4.73 21.50
N GLY A 100 -4.94 3.64 21.33
CA GLY A 100 -3.54 3.65 20.91
C GLY A 100 -3.38 3.24 19.45
N PHE A 101 -2.23 2.65 19.16
CA PHE A 101 -1.91 1.93 17.92
C PHE A 101 -1.60 0.49 18.30
N THR A 102 -1.74 -0.45 17.36
CA THR A 102 -1.46 -1.87 17.56
C THR A 102 0.04 -2.15 17.71
N PHE A 103 0.88 -1.21 17.30
CA PHE A 103 2.33 -1.26 17.45
C PHE A 103 2.89 0.08 17.95
N ASN A 104 4.06 0.04 18.60
CA ASN A 104 4.69 1.25 19.16
C ASN A 104 5.50 2.06 18.14
N GLY A 105 5.66 1.58 16.93
CA GLY A 105 6.57 2.11 15.93
C GLY A 105 8.04 1.75 16.24
N PRO A 106 8.94 1.79 15.26
CA PRO A 106 10.36 1.58 15.52
C PRO A 106 10.87 2.72 16.39
N GLY A 107 11.47 2.39 17.53
CA GLY A 107 11.83 3.19 18.71
C GLY A 107 12.22 4.68 18.57
N ILE A 108 12.57 5.15 17.35
CA ILE A 108 12.90 6.56 17.06
C ILE A 108 11.65 7.35 16.67
N PHE A 109 10.64 6.70 16.07
CA PHE A 109 9.41 7.34 15.57
C PHE A 109 8.20 6.70 16.22
N GLY A 110 7.27 7.52 16.71
CA GLY A 110 5.96 7.03 17.14
C GLY A 110 5.18 6.40 15.97
N ALA A 111 4.20 5.55 16.29
CA ALA A 111 3.41 4.81 15.29
C ALA A 111 2.82 5.69 14.18
N MET A 112 2.28 6.87 14.52
CA MET A 112 1.71 7.79 13.53
C MET A 112 2.75 8.31 12.53
N ALA A 113 3.95 8.66 13.01
CA ALA A 113 5.04 9.09 12.14
C ALA A 113 5.50 7.94 11.23
N THR A 114 5.56 6.71 11.76
CA THR A 114 5.92 5.52 11.00
C THR A 114 4.90 5.25 9.88
N ILE A 115 3.59 5.28 10.17
CA ILE A 115 2.53 5.10 9.18
C ILE A 115 2.62 6.17 8.09
N THR A 116 2.86 7.43 8.47
CA THR A 116 2.96 8.55 7.53
C THR A 116 4.19 8.40 6.63
N LEU A 117 5.35 8.11 7.22
CA LEU A 117 6.59 7.90 6.46
C LEU A 117 6.48 6.69 5.54
N ALA A 118 5.88 5.58 5.99
CA ALA A 118 5.66 4.40 5.18
C ALA A 118 4.84 4.74 3.93
N ALA A 119 3.68 5.38 4.11
CA ALA A 119 2.84 5.77 2.98
C ALA A 119 3.57 6.69 1.99
N ILE A 120 4.37 7.66 2.47
CA ILE A 120 5.13 8.57 1.60
C ILE A 120 6.23 7.81 0.85
N LEU A 121 7.06 7.05 1.57
CA LEU A 121 8.25 6.40 1.00
C LEU A 121 7.87 5.29 0.02
N GLU A 122 6.84 4.53 0.36
CA GLU A 122 6.32 3.51 -0.54
C GLU A 122 5.73 4.11 -1.80
N GLU A 123 4.87 5.13 -1.70
CA GLU A 123 4.25 5.73 -2.87
C GLU A 123 5.26 6.47 -3.79
N VAL A 124 6.29 7.08 -3.22
CA VAL A 124 7.39 7.66 -4.00
C VAL A 124 8.15 6.57 -4.77
N GLY A 125 8.33 5.40 -4.17
CA GLY A 125 8.95 4.26 -4.83
C GLY A 125 8.04 3.65 -5.90
N TRP A 126 6.84 3.25 -5.49
CA TRP A 126 5.90 2.51 -6.32
C TRP A 126 5.29 3.39 -7.42
N ARG A 127 4.61 4.48 -7.08
CA ARG A 127 3.96 5.40 -8.04
C ARG A 127 4.93 6.36 -8.68
N GLY A 128 6.04 6.63 -8.01
CA GLY A 128 7.12 7.41 -8.59
C GLY A 128 7.72 6.75 -9.83
N TYR A 129 7.97 5.43 -9.75
CA TYR A 129 8.67 4.70 -10.83
C TYR A 129 8.11 3.30 -11.07
N GLY A 130 7.90 2.48 -10.02
CA GLY A 130 7.69 1.04 -10.14
C GLY A 130 6.45 0.66 -10.95
N GLU A 131 5.30 1.20 -10.59
CA GLU A 131 3.99 0.90 -11.21
C GLU A 131 3.95 1.32 -12.68
N ASP A 132 4.44 2.52 -12.99
CA ASP A 132 4.52 3.01 -14.36
C ASP A 132 5.47 2.18 -15.25
N SER A 133 6.52 1.62 -14.66
CA SER A 133 7.44 0.72 -15.39
C SER A 133 6.74 -0.57 -15.83
N ILE A 134 5.79 -1.07 -15.04
CA ILE A 134 4.96 -2.22 -15.40
C ILE A 134 3.92 -1.81 -16.45
N ALA A 135 3.23 -0.69 -16.19
CA ALA A 135 2.18 -0.17 -17.06
C ALA A 135 2.68 0.26 -18.44
N GLN A 136 3.97 0.52 -18.61
CA GLN A 136 4.58 0.79 -19.90
C GLN A 136 4.40 -0.38 -20.90
N TYR A 137 4.36 -1.61 -20.41
CA TYR A 137 4.25 -2.83 -21.22
C TYR A 137 2.90 -3.53 -21.12
N HIS A 138 2.11 -3.16 -20.10
CA HIS A 138 0.87 -3.85 -19.76
C HIS A 138 -0.32 -2.89 -19.61
N SER A 139 -1.53 -3.38 -19.82
CA SER A 139 -2.74 -2.64 -19.44
C SER A 139 -2.77 -2.44 -17.90
N TRP A 140 -3.48 -1.42 -17.42
CA TRP A 140 -3.63 -1.18 -15.99
C TRP A 140 -4.23 -2.38 -15.23
N PHE A 141 -5.01 -3.22 -15.89
CA PHE A 141 -5.50 -4.47 -15.29
C PHE A 141 -4.38 -5.45 -15.00
N LYS A 142 -3.51 -5.73 -16.00
CA LYS A 142 -2.36 -6.61 -15.81
C LYS A 142 -1.32 -6.01 -14.87
N GLU A 143 -1.12 -4.70 -14.99
CA GLU A 143 -0.27 -3.94 -14.09
C GLU A 143 -0.72 -4.14 -12.64
N SER A 144 -2.00 -3.90 -12.30
CA SER A 144 -2.54 -4.02 -10.93
C SER A 144 -2.38 -5.44 -10.36
N ILE A 145 -2.51 -6.48 -11.20
CA ILE A 145 -2.22 -7.86 -10.77
C ILE A 145 -0.75 -8.02 -10.43
N ILE A 146 0.16 -7.66 -11.36
CA ILE A 146 1.61 -7.81 -11.20
C ILE A 146 2.07 -6.98 -10.00
N PHE A 147 1.64 -5.73 -9.93
CA PHE A 147 1.97 -4.82 -8.85
C PHE A 147 1.46 -5.34 -7.50
N GLY A 148 0.21 -5.78 -7.42
CA GLY A 148 -0.36 -6.35 -6.21
C GLY A 148 0.46 -7.54 -5.68
N PHE A 149 0.88 -8.45 -6.55
CA PHE A 149 1.78 -9.55 -6.17
C PHE A 149 3.16 -9.06 -5.73
N VAL A 150 3.77 -8.15 -6.48
CA VAL A 150 5.09 -7.59 -6.16
C VAL A 150 5.05 -6.87 -4.83
N TRP A 151 4.04 -6.03 -4.61
CA TRP A 151 3.87 -5.28 -3.37
C TRP A 151 3.57 -6.18 -2.18
N SER A 152 2.72 -7.18 -2.36
CA SER A 152 2.44 -8.21 -1.36
C SER A 152 3.73 -8.93 -0.93
N LEU A 153 4.48 -9.49 -1.88
CA LEU A 153 5.72 -10.21 -1.60
C LEU A 153 6.81 -9.33 -1.00
N TRP A 154 6.82 -8.03 -1.29
CA TRP A 154 7.80 -7.10 -0.73
C TRP A 154 7.76 -7.08 0.80
N HIS A 155 6.60 -7.28 1.41
CA HIS A 155 6.43 -7.31 2.87
C HIS A 155 6.92 -8.62 3.53
N LEU A 156 7.28 -9.65 2.74
CA LEU A 156 7.54 -11.00 3.28
C LEU A 156 8.51 -11.02 4.49
N PRO A 157 9.68 -10.35 4.49
CA PRO A 157 10.59 -10.43 5.65
C PRO A 157 10.02 -9.82 6.94
N LEU A 158 9.06 -8.89 6.86
CA LEU A 158 8.45 -8.26 8.02
C LEU A 158 7.74 -9.26 8.94
N PHE A 159 7.31 -10.41 8.40
CA PHE A 159 6.68 -11.47 9.19
C PHE A 159 7.63 -12.16 10.17
N TRP A 160 8.93 -11.89 10.09
CA TRP A 160 9.95 -12.43 11.00
C TRP A 160 10.62 -11.35 11.85
N ILE A 161 10.19 -10.08 11.76
CA ILE A 161 10.72 -9.00 12.59
C ILE A 161 9.79 -8.79 13.80
N PRO A 162 10.23 -9.12 15.03
CA PRO A 162 9.42 -8.96 16.24
C PRO A 162 8.90 -7.52 16.41
N GLY A 163 7.67 -7.39 16.92
CA GLY A 163 7.04 -6.10 17.16
C GLY A 163 6.44 -5.42 15.92
N THR A 164 6.49 -6.04 14.74
CA THR A 164 5.73 -5.58 13.58
C THR A 164 4.32 -6.18 13.59
N TYR A 165 3.36 -5.49 12.99
CA TYR A 165 2.01 -6.03 12.75
C TYR A 165 2.06 -7.39 12.03
N HIS A 166 2.95 -7.54 11.05
CA HIS A 166 3.13 -8.76 10.27
C HIS A 166 3.57 -9.94 11.14
N TRP A 167 4.51 -9.70 12.06
CA TRP A 167 4.97 -10.70 13.01
C TRP A 167 3.85 -11.14 13.95
N GLU A 168 3.04 -10.20 14.45
CA GLU A 168 1.90 -10.50 15.31
C GLU A 168 0.88 -11.41 14.61
N ILE A 169 0.45 -11.06 13.40
CA ILE A 169 -0.56 -11.85 12.69
C ILE A 169 -0.03 -13.24 12.28
N ARG A 170 1.25 -13.37 11.95
CA ARG A 170 1.88 -14.67 11.71
C ARG A 170 1.87 -15.55 12.95
N ASN A 171 2.18 -14.98 14.14
CA ASN A 171 2.18 -15.74 15.39
C ASN A 171 0.77 -16.11 15.84
N MET A 172 -0.25 -15.34 15.47
CA MET A 172 -1.65 -15.72 15.70
C MET A 172 -2.07 -16.90 14.82
N SER A 173 -1.82 -16.82 13.50
CA SER A 173 -2.16 -17.88 12.55
C SER A 173 -1.49 -17.67 11.19
N ASN A 174 -1.00 -18.76 10.59
CA ASN A 174 -0.55 -18.75 9.19
C ASN A 174 -1.66 -18.32 8.22
N TRP A 175 -2.94 -18.54 8.59
CA TRP A 175 -4.09 -18.10 7.80
C TRP A 175 -4.16 -16.57 7.68
N TYR A 176 -3.90 -15.85 8.77
CA TYR A 176 -3.88 -14.38 8.74
C TYR A 176 -2.69 -13.83 7.94
N MET A 177 -1.55 -14.52 7.99
CA MET A 177 -0.42 -14.21 7.10
C MET A 177 -0.81 -14.37 5.63
N ILE A 178 -1.46 -15.49 5.26
CA ILE A 178 -1.94 -15.73 3.89
C ILE A 178 -2.96 -14.65 3.50
N ASN A 179 -3.91 -14.34 4.40
CA ASN A 179 -4.91 -13.30 4.15
C ASN A 179 -4.26 -11.94 3.86
N PHE A 180 -3.19 -11.58 4.58
CA PHE A 180 -2.46 -10.34 4.30
C PHE A 180 -1.96 -10.32 2.84
N PHE A 181 -1.28 -11.36 2.39
CA PHE A 181 -0.78 -11.44 1.01
C PHE A 181 -1.91 -11.35 -0.03
N VAL A 182 -3.03 -11.98 0.23
CA VAL A 182 -4.20 -11.94 -0.66
C VAL A 182 -4.84 -10.55 -0.67
N SER A 183 -4.94 -9.88 0.49
CA SER A 183 -5.61 -8.58 0.64
C SER A 183 -4.91 -7.43 -0.09
N VAL A 184 -3.59 -7.49 -0.21
CA VAL A 184 -2.79 -6.46 -0.91
C VAL A 184 -3.11 -6.41 -2.41
N ILE A 185 -3.52 -7.53 -3.03
CA ILE A 185 -3.82 -7.58 -4.46
C ILE A 185 -5.03 -6.71 -4.82
N PRO A 186 -6.24 -6.91 -4.25
CA PRO A 186 -7.38 -6.04 -4.54
C PRO A 186 -7.16 -4.60 -4.07
N MET A 187 -6.39 -4.38 -3.00
CA MET A 187 -5.97 -3.04 -2.58
C MET A 187 -5.13 -2.35 -3.66
N GLY A 188 -4.25 -3.08 -4.34
CA GLY A 188 -3.50 -2.59 -5.50
C GLY A 188 -4.43 -2.02 -6.58
N PHE A 189 -5.52 -2.71 -6.94
CA PHE A 189 -6.50 -2.22 -7.90
C PHE A 189 -7.16 -0.90 -7.47
N VAL A 190 -7.58 -0.80 -6.21
CA VAL A 190 -8.20 0.44 -5.68
C VAL A 190 -7.20 1.59 -5.72
N THR A 191 -5.95 1.35 -5.32
CA THR A 191 -4.90 2.38 -5.31
C THR A 191 -4.52 2.80 -6.73
N THR A 192 -4.39 1.86 -7.67
CA THR A 192 -4.17 2.15 -9.10
C THR A 192 -5.32 2.99 -9.67
N TRP A 193 -6.57 2.68 -9.31
CA TRP A 193 -7.72 3.49 -9.74
C TRP A 193 -7.65 4.93 -9.21
N VAL A 194 -7.36 5.12 -7.92
CA VAL A 194 -7.18 6.45 -7.33
C VAL A 194 -6.04 7.19 -8.03
N TYR A 195 -4.91 6.54 -8.26
CA TYR A 195 -3.72 7.08 -8.92
C TYR A 195 -4.02 7.56 -10.33
N VAL A 196 -4.58 6.69 -11.17
CA VAL A 196 -4.84 6.98 -12.58
C VAL A 196 -5.93 8.04 -12.76
N LYS A 197 -7.03 7.96 -11.98
CA LYS A 197 -8.12 8.95 -12.01
C LYS A 197 -7.67 10.34 -11.58
N ASN A 198 -6.63 10.43 -10.77
CA ASN A 198 -5.98 11.67 -10.39
C ASN A 198 -4.81 12.07 -11.30
N GLY A 199 -4.79 11.58 -12.55
CA GLY A 199 -3.78 11.93 -13.54
C GLY A 199 -2.38 11.46 -13.16
N ARG A 200 -2.29 10.31 -12.50
CA ARG A 200 -1.06 9.72 -11.98
C ARG A 200 -0.38 10.64 -10.95
N SER A 201 -1.13 11.06 -9.93
CA SER A 201 -0.62 11.88 -8.84
C SER A 201 -0.12 11.00 -7.69
N MET A 202 1.16 11.12 -7.32
CA MET A 202 1.72 10.49 -6.13
C MET A 202 1.01 10.98 -4.86
N LEU A 203 0.68 12.27 -4.78
CA LEU A 203 -0.01 12.80 -3.60
C LEU A 203 -1.39 12.17 -3.39
N ALA A 204 -2.16 11.91 -4.47
CA ALA A 204 -3.44 11.22 -4.34
C ALA A 204 -3.28 9.83 -3.76
N SER A 205 -2.26 9.10 -4.21
CA SER A 205 -1.95 7.75 -3.69
C SER A 205 -1.45 7.80 -2.25
N ILE A 206 -0.59 8.77 -1.90
CA ILE A 206 -0.11 8.96 -0.52
C ILE A 206 -1.30 9.23 0.42
N LEU A 207 -2.20 10.11 0.05
CA LEU A 207 -3.38 10.44 0.87
C LEU A 207 -4.29 9.21 1.03
N PHE A 208 -4.51 8.45 -0.02
CA PHE A 208 -5.30 7.22 0.04
C PHE A 208 -4.60 6.16 0.89
N HIS A 209 -3.33 5.89 0.66
CA HIS A 209 -2.55 4.90 1.41
C HIS A 209 -2.46 5.26 2.91
N LEU A 210 -2.20 6.53 3.22
CA LEU A 210 -2.20 7.02 4.60
C LEU A 210 -3.55 6.79 5.28
N PHE A 211 -4.65 7.08 4.59
CA PHE A 211 -6.00 6.82 5.10
C PHE A 211 -6.21 5.33 5.38
N VAL A 212 -5.83 4.45 4.44
CA VAL A 212 -5.95 3.01 4.61
C VAL A 212 -5.17 2.53 5.84
N ASN A 213 -3.89 2.89 5.93
CA ASN A 213 -3.06 2.50 7.06
C ASN A 213 -3.64 3.02 8.38
N PHE A 214 -4.08 4.28 8.41
CA PHE A 214 -4.66 4.88 9.61
C PHE A 214 -5.96 4.18 10.03
N ILE A 215 -6.89 3.94 9.12
CA ILE A 215 -8.18 3.33 9.47
C ILE A 215 -8.02 1.86 9.88
N GLN A 216 -7.09 1.13 9.26
CA GLN A 216 -6.74 -0.25 9.62
C GLN A 216 -6.15 -0.37 11.03
N GLU A 217 -5.45 0.67 11.49
CA GLU A 217 -4.89 0.73 12.84
C GLU A 217 -5.86 1.26 13.88
N LYS A 218 -6.88 2.02 13.47
CA LYS A 218 -7.77 2.70 14.42
C LYS A 218 -9.08 1.95 14.68
N VAL A 219 -9.60 1.21 13.72
CA VAL A 219 -10.84 0.44 13.92
C VAL A 219 -10.51 -0.88 14.61
N ALA A 220 -11.29 -1.22 15.65
CA ALA A 220 -11.05 -2.39 16.51
C ALA A 220 -11.46 -3.73 15.85
N MET A 221 -11.13 -3.91 14.56
CA MET A 221 -11.44 -5.14 13.84
C MET A 221 -10.60 -6.33 14.30
N THR A 222 -11.25 -7.49 14.46
CA THR A 222 -10.56 -8.76 14.65
C THR A 222 -9.88 -9.22 13.34
N GLN A 223 -8.93 -10.14 13.43
CA GLN A 223 -8.29 -10.71 12.23
C GLN A 223 -9.27 -11.54 11.39
N ASN A 224 -10.29 -12.16 12.01
CA ASN A 224 -11.37 -12.82 11.29
C ASN A 224 -12.17 -11.82 10.45
N THR A 225 -12.51 -10.67 11.03
CA THR A 225 -13.20 -9.59 10.31
C THR A 225 -12.35 -9.03 9.17
N LYS A 226 -11.04 -8.91 9.35
CA LYS A 226 -10.11 -8.53 8.25
C LYS A 226 -10.06 -9.55 7.10
N CYS A 227 -10.31 -10.84 7.39
CA CYS A 227 -10.49 -11.82 6.31
C CYS A 227 -11.78 -11.56 5.51
N ILE A 228 -12.86 -11.17 6.16
CA ILE A 228 -14.11 -10.76 5.48
C ILE A 228 -13.88 -9.47 4.70
N GLU A 229 -13.15 -8.51 5.26
CA GLU A 229 -12.79 -7.26 4.58
C GLU A 229 -12.03 -7.52 3.28
N THR A 230 -11.13 -8.49 3.24
CA THR A 230 -10.45 -8.89 2.01
C THR A 230 -11.43 -9.26 0.91
N LEU A 231 -12.52 -9.97 1.24
CA LEU A 231 -13.58 -10.30 0.28
C LEU A 231 -14.36 -9.05 -0.15
N MET A 232 -14.66 -8.13 0.77
CA MET A 232 -15.38 -6.89 0.45
C MET A 232 -14.55 -5.96 -0.44
N VAL A 233 -13.25 -5.81 -0.15
CA VAL A 233 -12.33 -5.03 -0.98
C VAL A 233 -12.15 -5.70 -2.36
N THR A 234 -12.12 -7.02 -2.43
CA THR A 234 -12.09 -7.77 -3.69
C THR A 234 -13.34 -7.49 -4.53
N ALA A 235 -14.52 -7.54 -3.92
CA ALA A 235 -15.76 -7.20 -4.59
C ALA A 235 -15.76 -5.75 -5.09
N ALA A 236 -15.30 -4.82 -4.28
CA ALA A 236 -15.14 -3.41 -4.67
C ALA A 236 -14.16 -3.24 -5.83
N ALA A 237 -13.02 -3.93 -5.81
CA ALA A 237 -12.04 -3.92 -6.90
C ALA A 237 -12.64 -4.45 -8.21
N ILE A 238 -13.44 -5.54 -8.15
CA ILE A 238 -14.17 -6.07 -9.31
C ILE A 238 -15.13 -5.01 -9.86
N ILE A 239 -15.92 -4.37 -9.00
CA ILE A 239 -16.86 -3.31 -9.41
C ILE A 239 -16.11 -2.14 -10.05
N ILE A 240 -15.00 -1.68 -9.46
CA ILE A 240 -14.16 -0.63 -10.01
C ILE A 240 -13.68 -1.01 -11.42
N VAL A 241 -13.16 -2.22 -11.60
CA VAL A 241 -12.68 -2.70 -12.90
C VAL A 241 -13.82 -2.74 -13.93
N LEU A 242 -14.97 -3.29 -13.56
CA LEU A 242 -16.12 -3.43 -14.47
C LEU A 242 -16.71 -2.07 -14.86
N THR A 243 -16.73 -1.10 -13.95
CA THR A 243 -17.23 0.26 -14.21
C THR A 243 -16.22 1.19 -14.86
N ASN A 244 -14.93 0.80 -14.91
CA ASN A 244 -13.85 1.58 -15.54
C ASN A 244 -13.07 0.73 -16.55
N ARG A 245 -13.78 -0.05 -17.38
CA ARG A 245 -13.16 -1.01 -18.31
C ARG A 245 -12.18 -0.34 -19.28
N ASP A 246 -12.53 0.82 -19.81
CA ASP A 246 -11.66 1.57 -20.73
C ASP A 246 -10.33 1.91 -20.06
N MET A 247 -10.35 2.34 -18.79
CA MET A 247 -9.13 2.62 -18.04
C MET A 247 -8.27 1.36 -17.87
N PHE A 248 -8.89 0.24 -17.48
CA PHE A 248 -8.13 -0.97 -17.12
C PHE A 248 -7.68 -1.81 -18.31
N PHE A 249 -8.44 -1.86 -19.39
CA PHE A 249 -8.16 -2.78 -20.50
C PHE A 249 -7.65 -2.11 -21.78
N GLU A 250 -7.92 -0.81 -21.97
CA GLU A 250 -7.33 -0.11 -23.09
C GLU A 250 -5.82 0.06 -22.90
N LYS A 251 -5.08 -0.19 -23.98
CA LYS A 251 -3.62 0.01 -24.00
C LYS A 251 -3.26 1.49 -24.23
N ARG A 252 -3.79 2.40 -23.44
CA ARG A 252 -3.35 3.81 -23.46
C ARG A 252 -2.12 3.96 -22.55
N HIS A 253 -0.97 3.96 -23.19
CA HIS A 253 0.26 3.79 -22.49
C HIS A 253 0.95 5.08 -22.15
N ILE A 254 1.60 4.98 -21.02
CA ILE A 254 2.68 5.81 -20.52
C ILE A 254 3.85 5.89 -21.52
N GLY A 255 3.97 4.98 -22.49
CA GLY A 255 5.03 4.94 -23.49
C GLY A 255 5.33 6.30 -24.13
N HIS A 256 4.30 7.02 -24.56
CA HIS A 256 4.44 8.39 -25.10
C HIS A 256 4.94 9.44 -24.10
N ILE A 257 5.02 9.14 -22.81
CA ILE A 257 5.51 10.06 -21.79
C ILE A 257 6.98 9.83 -21.50
N LEU A 258 7.46 8.63 -21.79
CA LEU A 258 8.84 8.20 -21.49
C LEU A 258 9.76 8.23 -22.71
N GLU A 259 9.19 8.36 -23.92
CA GLU A 259 9.91 8.68 -25.15
C GLU A 259 10.22 10.19 -25.23
#